data_d62222796fbf37d3c6ac1b0d716f8766
#
_entry.id   d62222796fbf37d3c6ac1b0d716f8766
#
_cell.length_a   1.000
_cell.length_b   1.000
_cell.length_c   1.000
_cell.angle_alpha   90.00
_cell.angle_beta   90.00
_cell.angle_gamma   90.00
#
_symmetry.space_group_name_H-M   'P 1'
#
loop_
_entity.id
_entity.type
_entity.pdbx_description
1 polymer ?
#
loop_
_entity_poly.entity_id
_entity_poly.type
_entity_poly.pdbx_seq_one_letter_code
_entity_poly.pdbx_strand_id
1 'polypeptide(L)'
;MKKDKKQKTLQRIMEYMKPYRFLIFASLVLAVISVALTLYVPILTGQGVDCIISKGNVDFARLISIIKMIVICIALTAAAQWLMNHVNNQITYKIGKDLRIQAFEHLQKLPLSYVDAHSSGDLISRIVTDIDQFTDGLLLGFTQLFTGVITIIGTICFMLGINPWITLVVVILSPFSFFIASFISKRSFNMFRKQSQTRGNMTGFVNEMLGNIKVVKVFDHGEKAQEEFDQINDDLAYYSLRATFFSSITNPATRFMYSGIYAGVAIAGCMSVIRGSISVGQLSSFLSYTNQYTKPFNEITGVITEFQNSLASAARVFELLDEEPMIPDAKDAKALQDVKGNVELEHVDFSYVKEVPLIQDFNLKVEPGQRIAIVGPTGCGKTTLINLLMRFYDVNVGMIKVEGNDIRDVTRESLRSSYGMVLQETWLKAGTIRENICYGKPDATEEEMIMAAKEANAHGFIERMPDGYDTIITEGGGNLSQGQKQLLCIARIMLSLPPMLILDEATSSIDTMTELRIQKAFETMMKGRTSFIIAHRLSTIQNADVILVMENGHILEQGTHEELLAKNGAYARLYNSQFAPV
;
A
#
# COMPACT_ATOMS: atom_id res chain seq x y z
N MET A 1 7.78 -23.88 -7.01
CA MET A 1 7.52 -22.42 -7.02
C MET A 1 7.06 -21.83 -5.69
N LYS A 2 5.91 -22.19 -5.08
CA LYS A 2 5.46 -21.58 -3.80
C LYS A 2 6.40 -21.81 -2.59
N LYS A 3 7.13 -22.90 -2.52
CA LYS A 3 8.01 -23.26 -1.41
C LYS A 3 9.31 -22.45 -1.43
N ASP A 4 9.89 -22.25 -2.62
CA ASP A 4 11.11 -21.47 -2.81
C ASP A 4 10.90 -19.97 -2.54
N LYS A 5 9.73 -19.43 -2.95
CA LYS A 5 9.36 -18.04 -2.69
C LYS A 5 9.21 -17.75 -1.19
N LYS A 6 8.57 -18.67 -0.44
CA LYS A 6 8.47 -18.58 1.03
C LYS A 6 9.84 -18.62 1.71
N GLN A 7 10.75 -19.45 1.24
CA GLN A 7 12.09 -19.59 1.82
C GLN A 7 12.93 -18.33 1.59
N LYS A 8 12.86 -17.73 0.40
CA LYS A 8 13.50 -16.44 0.09
C LYS A 8 12.95 -15.32 0.97
N THR A 9 11.64 -15.24 1.13
CA THR A 9 10.99 -14.24 2.00
C THR A 9 11.49 -14.35 3.45
N LEU A 10 11.54 -15.57 3.99
CA LEU A 10 12.05 -15.81 5.35
C LEU A 10 13.53 -15.43 5.50
N GLN A 11 14.37 -15.74 4.53
CA GLN A 11 15.78 -15.35 4.56
C GLN A 11 15.95 -13.83 4.58
N ARG A 12 15.16 -13.13 3.77
CA ARG A 12 15.19 -11.67 3.71
C ARG A 12 14.68 -11.02 5.00
N ILE A 13 13.62 -11.57 5.61
CA ILE A 13 13.16 -11.15 6.94
C ILE A 13 14.30 -11.29 7.96
N MET A 14 15.01 -12.41 7.97
CA MET A 14 16.15 -12.61 8.87
C MET A 14 17.27 -11.59 8.64
N GLU A 15 17.47 -11.12 7.41
CA GLU A 15 18.43 -10.05 7.10
C GLU A 15 18.02 -8.72 7.73
N TYR A 16 16.74 -8.34 7.64
CA TYR A 16 16.22 -7.15 8.33
C TYR A 16 16.28 -7.25 9.86
N MET A 17 16.29 -8.48 10.40
CA MET A 17 16.42 -8.73 11.83
C MET A 17 17.87 -8.70 12.34
N LYS A 18 18.88 -8.90 11.46
CA LYS A 18 20.31 -8.95 11.85
C LYS A 18 20.78 -7.75 12.66
N PRO A 19 20.43 -6.49 12.34
CA PRO A 19 20.85 -5.32 13.12
C PRO A 19 20.33 -5.38 14.57
N TYR A 20 19.20 -6.06 14.81
CA TYR A 20 18.51 -6.10 16.10
C TYR A 20 18.82 -7.37 16.91
N ARG A 21 19.82 -8.17 16.50
CA ARG A 21 20.14 -9.47 17.13
C ARG A 21 20.34 -9.42 18.65
N PHE A 22 20.93 -8.33 19.18
CA PHE A 22 21.10 -8.16 20.63
C PHE A 22 19.77 -7.92 21.34
N LEU A 23 18.87 -7.15 20.77
CA LEU A 23 17.53 -6.90 21.30
C LEU A 23 16.69 -8.18 21.25
N ILE A 24 16.80 -8.96 20.16
CA ILE A 24 16.12 -10.26 20.01
C ILE A 24 16.64 -11.24 21.07
N PHE A 25 17.94 -11.30 21.28
CA PHE A 25 18.54 -12.14 22.34
C PHE A 25 18.08 -11.69 23.74
N ALA A 26 18.07 -10.39 24.01
CA ALA A 26 17.55 -9.85 25.27
C ALA A 26 16.07 -10.18 25.48
N SER A 27 15.23 -10.07 24.44
CA SER A 27 13.83 -10.48 24.50
C SER A 27 13.66 -11.95 24.80
N LEU A 28 14.48 -12.83 24.19
CA LEU A 28 14.45 -14.27 24.44
C LEU A 28 14.83 -14.59 25.89
N VAL A 29 15.87 -13.95 26.42
CA VAL A 29 16.29 -14.10 27.83
C VAL A 29 15.20 -13.64 28.78
N LEU A 30 14.58 -12.50 28.51
CA LEU A 30 13.46 -11.98 29.30
C LEU A 30 12.25 -12.92 29.25
N ALA A 31 11.97 -13.54 28.10
CA ALA A 31 10.92 -14.55 27.96
C ALA A 31 11.21 -15.78 28.83
N VAL A 32 12.45 -16.30 28.82
CA VAL A 32 12.84 -17.43 29.67
C VAL A 32 12.70 -17.07 31.14
N ILE A 33 13.18 -15.90 31.56
CA ILE A 33 13.07 -15.43 32.96
C ILE A 33 11.59 -15.31 33.36
N SER A 34 10.78 -14.66 32.53
CA SER A 34 9.35 -14.46 32.79
C SER A 34 8.61 -15.78 32.93
N VAL A 35 8.86 -16.73 32.02
CA VAL A 35 8.24 -18.06 32.05
C VAL A 35 8.72 -18.85 33.28
N ALA A 36 10.03 -18.86 33.60
CA ALA A 36 10.57 -19.57 34.74
C ALA A 36 9.94 -19.04 36.06
N LEU A 37 9.84 -17.72 36.22
CA LEU A 37 9.19 -17.11 37.37
C LEU A 37 7.71 -17.47 37.46
N THR A 38 7.00 -17.43 36.33
CA THR A 38 5.58 -17.81 36.24
C THR A 38 5.36 -19.28 36.61
N LEU A 39 6.26 -20.17 36.16
CA LEU A 39 6.19 -21.60 36.47
C LEU A 39 6.65 -21.93 37.91
N TYR A 40 7.38 -21.03 38.55
CA TYR A 40 7.78 -21.24 39.95
C TYR A 40 6.64 -20.96 40.94
N VAL A 41 5.70 -20.07 40.57
CA VAL A 41 4.55 -19.72 41.44
C VAL A 41 3.69 -20.92 41.85
N PRO A 42 3.31 -21.87 40.97
CA PRO A 42 2.59 -23.07 41.37
C PRO A 42 3.32 -23.92 42.42
N ILE A 43 4.66 -24.01 42.39
CA ILE A 43 5.44 -24.73 43.43
C ILE A 43 5.27 -24.03 44.78
N LEU A 44 5.41 -22.70 44.80
CA LEU A 44 5.22 -21.91 46.01
C LEU A 44 3.78 -22.05 46.53
N THR A 45 2.79 -22.03 45.66
CA THR A 45 1.38 -22.24 46.02
C THR A 45 1.19 -23.65 46.64
N GLY A 46 1.78 -24.66 46.03
CA GLY A 46 1.74 -26.02 46.60
C GLY A 46 2.39 -26.13 47.98
N GLN A 47 3.58 -25.52 48.15
CA GLN A 47 4.22 -25.44 49.46
C GLN A 47 3.37 -24.71 50.49
N GLY A 48 2.64 -23.66 50.05
CA GLY A 48 1.67 -22.95 50.88
C GLY A 48 0.51 -23.86 51.33
N VAL A 49 0.00 -24.71 50.44
CA VAL A 49 -1.03 -25.70 50.77
C VAL A 49 -0.49 -26.74 51.79
N ASP A 50 0.75 -27.16 51.62
CA ASP A 50 1.39 -28.13 52.54
C ASP A 50 1.68 -27.53 53.94
N CYS A 51 1.60 -26.18 54.12
CA CYS A 51 1.66 -25.57 55.44
C CYS A 51 0.36 -25.75 56.28
N ILE A 52 -0.72 -26.23 55.64
CA ILE A 52 -1.99 -26.56 56.32
C ILE A 52 -1.93 -28.04 56.73
N ILE A 53 -1.47 -28.33 57.95
CA ILE A 53 -1.20 -29.70 58.41
C ILE A 53 -2.51 -30.41 58.80
N SER A 54 -3.40 -29.69 59.52
CA SER A 54 -4.70 -30.22 59.93
C SER A 54 -5.63 -29.07 60.37
N LYS A 55 -6.90 -29.36 60.67
CA LYS A 55 -7.86 -28.40 61.13
C LYS A 55 -7.32 -27.67 62.40
N GLY A 56 -7.12 -26.35 62.26
CA GLY A 56 -6.59 -25.51 63.37
C GLY A 56 -5.06 -25.55 63.53
N ASN A 57 -4.33 -26.32 62.76
CA ASN A 57 -2.87 -26.42 62.84
C ASN A 57 -2.24 -25.96 61.51
N VAL A 58 -1.95 -24.66 61.42
CA VAL A 58 -1.37 -23.99 60.24
C VAL A 58 -0.08 -23.31 60.63
N ASP A 59 0.99 -23.56 59.88
CA ASP A 59 2.27 -22.83 60.02
C ASP A 59 2.18 -21.47 59.35
N PHE A 60 1.63 -20.48 60.06
CA PHE A 60 1.48 -19.12 59.60
C PHE A 60 2.81 -18.41 59.29
N ALA A 61 3.87 -18.74 60.04
CA ALA A 61 5.17 -18.11 59.86
C ALA A 61 5.76 -18.46 58.48
N ARG A 62 5.72 -19.76 58.14
CA ARG A 62 6.14 -20.26 56.82
C ARG A 62 5.22 -19.82 55.70
N LEU A 63 3.90 -19.83 55.91
CA LEU A 63 2.90 -19.38 54.92
C LEU A 63 3.11 -17.91 54.55
N ILE A 64 3.32 -17.01 55.54
CA ILE A 64 3.59 -15.57 55.27
C ILE A 64 4.88 -15.42 54.44
N SER A 65 5.93 -16.19 54.75
CA SER A 65 7.17 -16.15 53.95
C SER A 65 6.93 -16.57 52.49
N ILE A 66 6.14 -17.62 52.26
CA ILE A 66 5.77 -18.08 50.91
C ILE A 66 4.96 -17.03 50.18
N ILE A 67 3.96 -16.39 50.81
CA ILE A 67 3.17 -15.31 50.22
C ILE A 67 4.06 -14.13 49.82
N LYS A 68 5.00 -13.73 50.65
CA LYS A 68 5.97 -12.67 50.27
C LYS A 68 6.77 -13.05 49.03
N MET A 69 7.24 -14.32 48.95
CA MET A 69 7.98 -14.80 47.80
C MET A 69 7.13 -14.84 46.54
N ILE A 70 5.84 -15.22 46.61
CA ILE A 70 4.89 -15.17 45.49
C ILE A 70 4.73 -13.75 45.00
N VAL A 71 4.54 -12.76 45.89
CA VAL A 71 4.40 -11.35 45.52
C VAL A 71 5.66 -10.85 44.81
N ILE A 72 6.83 -11.20 45.30
CA ILE A 72 8.10 -10.85 44.65
C ILE A 72 8.20 -11.48 43.26
N CYS A 73 7.88 -12.79 43.13
CA CYS A 73 7.88 -13.45 41.83
C CYS A 73 6.92 -12.81 40.83
N ILE A 74 5.71 -12.46 41.27
CA ILE A 74 4.71 -11.77 40.40
C ILE A 74 5.24 -10.42 39.96
N ALA A 75 5.80 -9.62 40.86
CA ALA A 75 6.35 -8.30 40.55
C ALA A 75 7.51 -8.40 39.55
N LEU A 76 8.43 -9.35 39.74
CA LEU A 76 9.55 -9.60 38.82
C LEU A 76 9.05 -10.10 37.45
N THR A 77 8.05 -10.99 37.45
CA THR A 77 7.43 -11.46 36.19
C THR A 77 6.80 -10.31 35.42
N ALA A 78 6.03 -9.44 36.10
CA ALA A 78 5.41 -8.27 35.49
C ALA A 78 6.46 -7.30 34.89
N ALA A 79 7.54 -7.04 35.64
CA ALA A 79 8.65 -6.21 35.16
C ALA A 79 9.35 -6.84 33.93
N ALA A 80 9.64 -8.14 33.99
CA ALA A 80 10.26 -8.85 32.86
C ALA A 80 9.37 -8.87 31.60
N GLN A 81 8.07 -9.09 31.74
CA GLN A 81 7.10 -9.05 30.65
C GLN A 81 6.97 -7.64 30.07
N TRP A 82 6.89 -6.62 30.91
CA TRP A 82 6.84 -5.23 30.46
C TRP A 82 8.07 -4.86 29.64
N LEU A 83 9.27 -5.20 30.15
CA LEU A 83 10.52 -4.92 29.45
C LEU A 83 10.63 -5.73 28.14
N MET A 84 10.23 -6.99 28.13
CA MET A 84 10.19 -7.84 26.94
C MET A 84 9.28 -7.22 25.88
N ASN A 85 8.06 -6.81 26.24
CA ASN A 85 7.11 -6.19 25.30
C ASN A 85 7.65 -4.86 24.76
N HIS A 86 8.30 -4.07 25.61
CA HIS A 86 8.94 -2.83 25.18
C HIS A 86 10.04 -3.08 24.13
N VAL A 87 10.91 -4.07 24.37
CA VAL A 87 11.96 -4.47 23.43
C VAL A 87 11.35 -5.00 22.12
N ASN A 88 10.35 -5.85 22.20
CA ASN A 88 9.68 -6.41 21.00
C ASN A 88 9.04 -5.31 20.16
N ASN A 89 8.33 -4.36 20.79
CA ASN A 89 7.76 -3.20 20.11
C ASN A 89 8.84 -2.36 19.42
N GLN A 90 9.96 -2.09 20.10
CA GLN A 90 11.05 -1.35 19.49
C GLN A 90 11.61 -2.03 18.24
N ILE A 91 11.79 -3.36 18.26
CA ILE A 91 12.30 -4.12 17.13
C ILE A 91 11.32 -4.03 15.95
N THR A 92 10.05 -4.37 16.18
CA THR A 92 9.05 -4.49 15.12
C THR A 92 8.74 -3.16 14.46
N TYR A 93 8.55 -2.10 15.25
CA TYR A 93 8.24 -0.76 14.69
C TYR A 93 9.44 -0.12 13.98
N LYS A 94 10.68 -0.38 14.43
CA LYS A 94 11.87 0.07 13.70
C LYS A 94 12.01 -0.64 12.36
N ILE A 95 11.82 -1.96 12.31
CA ILE A 95 11.81 -2.72 11.05
C ILE A 95 10.72 -2.19 10.11
N GLY A 96 9.50 -1.95 10.61
CA GLY A 96 8.41 -1.39 9.81
C GLY A 96 8.72 0.00 9.27
N LYS A 97 9.33 0.87 10.09
CA LYS A 97 9.78 2.19 9.66
C LYS A 97 10.81 2.10 8.52
N ASP A 98 11.84 1.26 8.71
CA ASP A 98 12.92 1.12 7.73
C ASP A 98 12.39 0.57 6.39
N LEU A 99 11.47 -0.40 6.45
CA LEU A 99 10.81 -0.94 5.26
C LEU A 99 9.96 0.11 4.54
N ARG A 100 9.20 0.95 5.27
CA ARG A 100 8.40 2.02 4.65
C ARG A 100 9.28 3.04 3.95
N ILE A 101 10.36 3.46 4.58
CA ILE A 101 11.32 4.40 3.96
C ILE A 101 11.87 3.78 2.68
N GLN A 102 12.37 2.55 2.74
CA GLN A 102 12.94 1.87 1.57
C GLN A 102 11.91 1.66 0.46
N ALA A 103 10.68 1.24 0.81
CA ALA A 103 9.62 1.02 -0.16
C ALA A 103 9.21 2.33 -0.85
N PHE A 104 9.10 3.43 -0.11
CA PHE A 104 8.74 4.73 -0.66
C PHE A 104 9.86 5.33 -1.52
N GLU A 105 11.12 5.24 -1.07
CA GLU A 105 12.28 5.67 -1.86
C GLU A 105 12.44 4.85 -3.14
N HIS A 106 12.17 3.55 -3.06
CA HIS A 106 12.26 2.67 -4.21
C HIS A 106 11.14 2.96 -5.23
N LEU A 107 9.91 3.18 -4.76
CA LEU A 107 8.77 3.55 -5.60
C LEU A 107 9.07 4.80 -6.45
N GLN A 108 9.77 5.80 -5.88
CA GLN A 108 10.15 7.01 -6.62
C GLN A 108 11.20 6.75 -7.72
N LYS A 109 11.93 5.63 -7.63
CA LYS A 109 12.94 5.22 -8.62
C LYS A 109 12.41 4.26 -9.66
N LEU A 110 11.17 3.77 -9.51
CA LEU A 110 10.57 2.84 -10.47
C LEU A 110 10.18 3.56 -11.78
N PRO A 111 10.22 2.84 -12.91
CA PRO A 111 9.76 3.39 -14.18
C PRO A 111 8.24 3.62 -14.14
N LEU A 112 7.78 4.61 -14.91
CA LEU A 112 6.34 4.93 -15.00
C LEU A 112 5.52 3.74 -15.48
N SER A 113 6.09 2.86 -16.33
CA SER A 113 5.47 1.62 -16.78
C SER A 113 5.01 0.70 -15.65
N TYR A 114 5.77 0.65 -14.55
CA TYR A 114 5.36 -0.11 -13.37
C TYR A 114 4.18 0.54 -12.65
N VAL A 115 4.20 1.86 -12.51
CA VAL A 115 3.12 2.62 -11.86
C VAL A 115 1.84 2.51 -12.67
N ASP A 116 1.91 2.64 -14.01
CA ASP A 116 0.77 2.54 -14.92
C ASP A 116 0.17 1.12 -14.96
N ALA A 117 1.00 0.09 -14.76
CA ALA A 117 0.55 -1.31 -14.71
C ALA A 117 -0.15 -1.71 -13.40
N HIS A 118 -0.06 -0.88 -12.35
CA HIS A 118 -0.62 -1.16 -11.03
C HIS A 118 -1.59 -0.05 -10.60
N SER A 119 -2.68 -0.44 -9.93
CA SER A 119 -3.57 0.58 -9.35
C SER A 119 -2.88 1.32 -8.20
N SER A 120 -3.15 2.62 -8.07
CA SER A 120 -2.62 3.43 -6.95
C SER A 120 -3.00 2.84 -5.59
N GLY A 121 -4.20 2.23 -5.48
CA GLY A 121 -4.66 1.55 -4.26
C GLY A 121 -3.80 0.33 -3.90
N ASP A 122 -3.36 -0.46 -4.89
CA ASP A 122 -2.46 -1.61 -4.64
C ASP A 122 -1.09 -1.13 -4.14
N LEU A 123 -0.51 -0.11 -4.78
CA LEU A 123 0.79 0.45 -4.38
C LEU A 123 0.74 1.06 -2.97
N ILE A 124 -0.30 1.81 -2.65
CA ILE A 124 -0.52 2.36 -1.30
C ILE A 124 -0.70 1.23 -0.29
N SER A 125 -1.49 0.20 -0.63
CA SER A 125 -1.69 -0.96 0.25
C SER A 125 -0.39 -1.69 0.56
N ARG A 126 0.54 -1.84 -0.40
CA ARG A 126 1.85 -2.46 -0.18
C ARG A 126 2.71 -1.67 0.80
N ILE A 127 2.69 -0.34 0.74
CA ILE A 127 3.54 0.53 1.59
C ILE A 127 2.93 0.73 2.98
N VAL A 128 1.61 0.78 3.09
CA VAL A 128 0.92 1.04 4.36
C VAL A 128 0.44 -0.25 5.00
N THR A 129 -0.58 -0.88 4.41
CA THR A 129 -1.30 -2.00 5.02
C THR A 129 -0.45 -3.26 5.14
N ASP A 130 0.31 -3.61 4.07
CA ASP A 130 1.12 -4.83 4.08
C ASP A 130 2.31 -4.74 5.04
N ILE A 131 2.92 -3.57 5.19
CA ILE A 131 4.00 -3.37 6.16
C ILE A 131 3.44 -3.42 7.59
N ASP A 132 2.25 -2.84 7.84
CA ASP A 132 1.60 -2.95 9.16
C ASP A 132 1.28 -4.41 9.50
N GLN A 133 0.66 -5.15 8.58
CA GLN A 133 0.35 -6.56 8.80
C GLN A 133 1.62 -7.42 8.99
N PHE A 134 2.70 -7.07 8.31
CA PHE A 134 3.99 -7.72 8.52
C PHE A 134 4.56 -7.44 9.92
N THR A 135 4.54 -6.19 10.37
CA THR A 135 5.04 -5.81 11.71
C THR A 135 4.20 -6.40 12.82
N ASP A 136 2.88 -6.42 12.69
CA ASP A 136 1.98 -7.04 13.67
C ASP A 136 2.21 -8.55 13.78
N GLY A 137 2.38 -9.23 12.65
CA GLY A 137 2.70 -10.66 12.66
C GLY A 137 4.09 -10.98 13.26
N LEU A 138 5.08 -10.12 13.06
CA LEU A 138 6.37 -10.24 13.74
C LEU A 138 6.22 -10.06 15.25
N LEU A 139 5.47 -9.04 15.68
CA LEU A 139 5.23 -8.77 17.11
C LEU A 139 4.55 -9.95 17.79
N LEU A 140 3.51 -10.52 17.15
CA LEU A 140 2.82 -11.72 17.65
C LEU A 140 3.75 -12.94 17.67
N GLY A 141 4.61 -13.10 16.66
CA GLY A 141 5.62 -14.16 16.62
C GLY A 141 6.58 -14.07 17.80
N PHE A 142 7.12 -12.90 18.09
CA PHE A 142 8.04 -12.71 19.21
C PHE A 142 7.36 -12.86 20.57
N THR A 143 6.17 -12.30 20.74
CA THR A 143 5.51 -12.26 22.06
C THR A 143 4.79 -13.55 22.40
N GLN A 144 4.12 -14.19 21.45
CA GLN A 144 3.27 -15.36 21.74
C GLN A 144 3.93 -16.68 21.35
N LEU A 145 4.56 -16.78 20.17
CA LEU A 145 5.12 -18.04 19.70
C LEU A 145 6.35 -18.45 20.53
N PHE A 146 7.30 -17.53 20.75
CA PHE A 146 8.47 -17.83 21.56
C PHE A 146 8.09 -18.11 23.02
N THR A 147 7.28 -17.25 23.63
CA THR A 147 6.83 -17.43 25.02
C THR A 147 6.03 -18.72 25.15
N GLY A 148 5.14 -19.03 24.19
CA GLY A 148 4.34 -20.25 24.19
C GLY A 148 5.20 -21.52 24.12
N VAL A 149 6.19 -21.57 23.22
CA VAL A 149 7.11 -22.71 23.11
C VAL A 149 7.94 -22.89 24.37
N ILE A 150 8.50 -21.78 24.93
CA ILE A 150 9.27 -21.83 26.18
C ILE A 150 8.37 -22.30 27.35
N THR A 151 7.11 -21.85 27.40
CA THR A 151 6.14 -22.28 28.42
C THR A 151 5.85 -23.76 28.32
N ILE A 152 5.63 -24.33 27.14
CA ILE A 152 5.40 -25.77 26.96
C ILE A 152 6.60 -26.55 27.45
N ILE A 153 7.81 -26.22 27.00
CA ILE A 153 9.04 -26.93 27.39
C ILE A 153 9.29 -26.78 28.89
N GLY A 154 9.20 -25.56 29.40
CA GLY A 154 9.39 -25.26 30.83
C GLY A 154 8.40 -26.03 31.71
N THR A 155 7.11 -26.03 31.34
CA THR A 155 6.07 -26.74 32.11
C THR A 155 6.35 -28.22 32.15
N ILE A 156 6.76 -28.86 31.05
CA ILE A 156 7.15 -30.28 31.02
C ILE A 156 8.32 -30.54 31.98
N CYS A 157 9.34 -29.68 31.95
CA CYS A 157 10.50 -29.82 32.86
C CYS A 157 10.09 -29.74 34.33
N PHE A 158 9.24 -28.78 34.71
CA PHE A 158 8.74 -28.65 36.07
C PHE A 158 7.85 -29.82 36.49
N MET A 159 6.98 -30.32 35.61
CA MET A 159 6.14 -31.48 35.86
C MET A 159 6.96 -32.75 36.07
N LEU A 160 8.00 -32.99 35.25
CA LEU A 160 8.93 -34.12 35.39
C LEU A 160 9.64 -34.10 36.74
N GLY A 161 9.94 -32.91 37.26
CA GLY A 161 10.55 -32.75 38.59
C GLY A 161 9.62 -33.15 39.75
N ILE A 162 8.29 -33.15 39.53
CA ILE A 162 7.32 -33.58 40.56
C ILE A 162 7.01 -35.08 40.44
N ASN A 163 6.52 -35.52 39.27
CA ASN A 163 6.20 -36.92 39.02
C ASN A 163 6.26 -37.28 37.53
N PRO A 164 7.25 -38.10 37.08
CA PRO A 164 7.40 -38.45 35.66
C PRO A 164 6.21 -39.23 35.09
N TRP A 165 5.56 -40.09 35.88
CA TRP A 165 4.46 -40.94 35.41
C TRP A 165 3.21 -40.12 35.08
N ILE A 166 2.84 -39.17 35.95
CA ILE A 166 1.69 -38.30 35.71
C ILE A 166 2.00 -37.35 34.53
N THR A 167 3.25 -36.88 34.42
CA THR A 167 3.70 -36.07 33.27
C THR A 167 3.52 -36.82 31.95
N LEU A 168 3.89 -38.09 31.91
CA LEU A 168 3.72 -38.93 30.71
C LEU A 168 2.26 -39.02 30.28
N VAL A 169 1.33 -39.16 31.24
CA VAL A 169 -0.11 -39.16 30.96
C VAL A 169 -0.56 -37.84 30.29
N VAL A 170 -0.12 -36.71 30.83
CA VAL A 170 -0.44 -35.40 30.27
C VAL A 170 0.10 -35.24 28.83
N VAL A 171 1.37 -35.59 28.62
CA VAL A 171 2.06 -35.49 27.34
C VAL A 171 1.42 -36.38 26.26
N ILE A 172 0.97 -37.58 26.62
CA ILE A 172 0.30 -38.51 25.69
C ILE A 172 -1.12 -38.07 25.36
N LEU A 173 -1.88 -37.52 26.33
CA LEU A 173 -3.27 -37.14 26.12
C LEU A 173 -3.40 -35.78 25.41
N SER A 174 -2.43 -34.86 25.54
CA SER A 174 -2.51 -33.50 25.00
C SER A 174 -2.56 -33.43 23.47
N PRO A 175 -1.84 -34.26 22.69
CA PRO A 175 -1.97 -34.28 21.24
C PRO A 175 -3.41 -34.58 20.75
N PHE A 176 -4.21 -35.28 21.54
CA PHE A 176 -5.62 -35.53 21.18
C PHE A 176 -6.44 -34.25 21.08
N SER A 177 -6.21 -33.29 21.99
CA SER A 177 -6.87 -31.98 21.93
C SER A 177 -6.47 -31.21 20.69
N PHE A 178 -5.22 -31.34 20.25
CA PHE A 178 -4.73 -30.70 19.01
C PHE A 178 -5.39 -31.27 17.74
N PHE A 179 -5.61 -32.58 17.68
CA PHE A 179 -6.31 -33.21 16.57
C PHE A 179 -7.75 -32.68 16.43
N ILE A 180 -8.48 -32.57 17.54
CA ILE A 180 -9.84 -32.06 17.55
C ILE A 180 -9.86 -30.56 17.14
N ALA A 181 -8.99 -29.77 17.75
CA ALA A 181 -8.86 -28.35 17.40
C ALA A 181 -8.52 -28.16 15.92
N SER A 182 -7.58 -28.95 15.38
CA SER A 182 -7.18 -28.90 13.96
C SER A 182 -8.31 -29.30 13.02
N PHE A 183 -9.10 -30.32 13.37
CA PHE A 183 -10.26 -30.74 12.58
C PHE A 183 -11.32 -29.65 12.50
N ILE A 184 -11.68 -29.05 13.63
CA ILE A 184 -12.66 -27.96 13.71
C ILE A 184 -12.14 -26.72 12.97
N SER A 185 -10.87 -26.35 13.18
CA SER A 185 -10.23 -25.20 12.56
C SER A 185 -10.22 -25.30 11.03
N LYS A 186 -9.95 -26.48 10.45
CA LYS A 186 -10.03 -26.67 8.98
C LYS A 186 -11.44 -26.44 8.44
N ARG A 187 -12.46 -26.87 9.16
CA ARG A 187 -13.87 -26.62 8.77
C ARG A 187 -14.24 -25.14 8.89
N SER A 188 -13.85 -24.52 9.99
CA SER A 188 -14.02 -23.09 10.24
C SER A 188 -13.33 -22.24 9.16
N PHE A 189 -12.07 -22.51 8.85
CA PHE A 189 -11.30 -21.81 7.83
C PHE A 189 -11.98 -21.85 6.45
N ASN A 190 -12.49 -23.01 6.03
CA ASN A 190 -13.19 -23.12 4.75
C ASN A 190 -14.48 -22.26 4.71
N MET A 191 -15.19 -22.17 5.82
CA MET A 191 -16.41 -21.33 5.91
C MET A 191 -16.05 -19.83 5.93
N PHE A 192 -15.03 -19.45 6.69
CA PHE A 192 -14.52 -18.06 6.69
C PHE A 192 -14.03 -17.62 5.31
N ARG A 193 -13.35 -18.50 4.58
CA ARG A 193 -12.92 -18.20 3.21
C ARG A 193 -14.10 -17.95 2.28
N LYS A 194 -15.16 -18.78 2.35
CA LYS A 194 -16.38 -18.56 1.58
C LYS A 194 -17.10 -17.28 1.99
N GLN A 195 -17.22 -17.02 3.29
CA GLN A 195 -17.79 -15.79 3.82
C GLN A 195 -17.03 -14.55 3.30
N SER A 196 -15.69 -14.57 3.34
CA SER A 196 -14.86 -13.47 2.86
C SER A 196 -15.04 -13.24 1.35
N GLN A 197 -15.11 -14.31 0.56
CA GLN A 197 -15.36 -14.23 -0.87
C GLN A 197 -16.74 -13.64 -1.18
N THR A 198 -17.80 -14.14 -0.51
CA THR A 198 -19.16 -13.62 -0.69
C THR A 198 -19.29 -12.17 -0.24
N ARG A 199 -18.61 -11.79 0.86
CA ARG A 199 -18.52 -10.39 1.30
C ARG A 199 -17.84 -9.50 0.25
N GLY A 200 -16.76 -9.99 -0.37
CA GLY A 200 -16.11 -9.30 -1.49
C GLY A 200 -17.05 -9.07 -2.65
N ASN A 201 -17.80 -10.11 -3.06
CA ASN A 201 -18.81 -10.01 -4.12
C ASN A 201 -19.90 -8.97 -3.76
N MET A 202 -20.39 -9.01 -2.52
CA MET A 202 -21.39 -8.04 -2.03
C MET A 202 -20.83 -6.60 -2.08
N THR A 203 -19.62 -6.39 -1.62
CA THR A 203 -18.98 -5.06 -1.66
C THR A 203 -18.81 -4.57 -3.09
N GLY A 204 -18.38 -5.45 -4.01
CA GLY A 204 -18.27 -5.14 -5.44
C GLY A 204 -19.63 -4.75 -6.02
N PHE A 205 -20.65 -5.53 -5.79
CA PHE A 205 -22.03 -5.26 -6.24
C PHE A 205 -22.57 -3.93 -5.71
N VAL A 206 -22.42 -3.68 -4.39
CA VAL A 206 -22.86 -2.41 -3.77
C VAL A 206 -22.12 -1.21 -4.36
N ASN A 207 -20.81 -1.30 -4.56
CA ASN A 207 -20.04 -0.23 -5.17
C ASN A 207 -20.49 0.04 -6.62
N GLU A 208 -20.77 -1.00 -7.40
CA GLU A 208 -21.27 -0.88 -8.77
C GLU A 208 -22.65 -0.20 -8.80
N MET A 209 -23.58 -0.65 -7.98
CA MET A 209 -24.94 -0.09 -7.91
C MET A 209 -24.93 1.36 -7.39
N LEU A 210 -24.15 1.67 -6.34
CA LEU A 210 -24.05 3.03 -5.81
C LEU A 210 -23.31 3.97 -6.76
N GLY A 211 -22.22 3.50 -7.38
CA GLY A 211 -21.48 4.28 -8.36
C GLY A 211 -22.33 4.68 -9.57
N ASN A 212 -23.26 3.81 -9.95
CA ASN A 212 -24.16 4.01 -11.09
C ASN A 212 -25.63 4.24 -10.68
N ILE A 213 -25.91 4.72 -9.46
CA ILE A 213 -27.26 4.82 -8.92
C ILE A 213 -28.22 5.65 -9.80
N LYS A 214 -27.69 6.65 -10.50
CA LYS A 214 -28.50 7.44 -11.46
C LYS A 214 -28.98 6.58 -12.63
N VAL A 215 -28.12 5.71 -13.15
CA VAL A 215 -28.44 4.78 -14.24
C VAL A 215 -29.46 3.75 -13.76
N VAL A 216 -29.24 3.13 -12.59
CA VAL A 216 -30.16 2.17 -11.98
C VAL A 216 -31.59 2.78 -11.84
N LYS A 217 -31.67 4.04 -11.39
CA LYS A 217 -32.95 4.75 -11.25
C LYS A 217 -33.60 5.12 -12.59
N VAL A 218 -32.82 5.58 -13.58
CA VAL A 218 -33.35 5.97 -14.90
C VAL A 218 -33.94 4.76 -15.65
N PHE A 219 -33.31 3.58 -15.51
CA PHE A 219 -33.77 2.37 -16.17
C PHE A 219 -34.73 1.50 -15.31
N ASP A 220 -35.12 2.02 -14.14
CA ASP A 220 -36.04 1.31 -13.18
C ASP A 220 -35.58 -0.12 -12.81
N HIS A 221 -34.25 -0.28 -12.67
CA HIS A 221 -33.61 -1.56 -12.35
C HIS A 221 -33.52 -1.85 -10.84
N GLY A 222 -34.20 -1.04 -10.00
CA GLY A 222 -34.14 -1.14 -8.54
C GLY A 222 -34.57 -2.47 -7.97
N GLU A 223 -35.70 -3.02 -8.46
CA GLU A 223 -36.24 -4.32 -8.00
C GLU A 223 -35.26 -5.48 -8.32
N LYS A 224 -34.75 -5.54 -9.54
CA LYS A 224 -33.78 -6.57 -9.93
C LYS A 224 -32.47 -6.48 -9.13
N ALA A 225 -31.97 -5.26 -8.90
CA ALA A 225 -30.81 -5.03 -8.07
C ALA A 225 -31.04 -5.49 -6.62
N GLN A 226 -32.27 -5.30 -6.10
CA GLN A 226 -32.66 -5.77 -4.77
C GLN A 226 -32.69 -7.30 -4.70
N GLU A 227 -33.27 -7.97 -5.70
CA GLU A 227 -33.31 -9.44 -5.77
C GLU A 227 -31.89 -10.05 -5.80
N GLU A 228 -30.98 -9.46 -6.58
CA GLU A 228 -29.61 -9.93 -6.65
C GLU A 228 -28.84 -9.66 -5.35
N PHE A 229 -29.06 -8.50 -4.73
CA PHE A 229 -28.52 -8.19 -3.42
C PHE A 229 -28.98 -9.18 -2.36
N ASP A 230 -30.29 -9.50 -2.33
CA ASP A 230 -30.86 -10.42 -1.36
C ASP A 230 -30.28 -11.82 -1.50
N GLN A 231 -30.05 -12.31 -2.72
CA GLN A 231 -29.37 -13.60 -2.95
C GLN A 231 -27.95 -13.61 -2.39
N ILE A 232 -27.16 -12.57 -2.68
CA ILE A 232 -25.79 -12.44 -2.17
C ILE A 232 -25.80 -12.34 -0.63
N ASN A 233 -26.78 -11.62 -0.07
CA ASN A 233 -26.92 -11.42 1.37
C ASN A 233 -27.34 -12.70 2.09
N ASP A 234 -28.23 -13.50 1.51
CA ASP A 234 -28.62 -14.80 2.04
C ASP A 234 -27.44 -15.79 2.05
N ASP A 235 -26.67 -15.82 0.96
CA ASP A 235 -25.44 -16.60 0.89
C ASP A 235 -24.42 -16.14 1.96
N LEU A 236 -24.26 -14.83 2.13
CA LEU A 236 -23.38 -14.26 3.14
C LEU A 236 -23.86 -14.63 4.55
N ALA A 237 -25.15 -14.54 4.82
CA ALA A 237 -25.75 -14.93 6.09
C ALA A 237 -25.53 -16.42 6.38
N TYR A 238 -25.75 -17.29 5.39
CA TYR A 238 -25.51 -18.74 5.51
C TYR A 238 -24.04 -19.06 5.85
N TYR A 239 -23.09 -18.50 5.09
CA TYR A 239 -21.67 -18.76 5.35
C TYR A 239 -21.20 -18.12 6.66
N SER A 240 -21.73 -16.94 7.01
CA SER A 240 -21.43 -16.26 8.28
C SER A 240 -21.89 -17.08 9.49
N LEU A 241 -23.13 -17.58 9.44
CA LEU A 241 -23.68 -18.44 10.49
C LEU A 241 -22.82 -19.71 10.69
N ARG A 242 -22.46 -20.38 9.58
CA ARG A 242 -21.65 -21.58 9.63
C ARG A 242 -20.21 -21.31 10.08
N ALA A 243 -19.61 -20.22 9.62
CA ALA A 243 -18.27 -19.82 10.05
C ALA A 243 -18.22 -19.54 11.56
N THR A 244 -19.21 -18.77 12.04
CA THR A 244 -19.36 -18.44 13.47
C THR A 244 -19.64 -19.70 14.30
N PHE A 245 -20.52 -20.59 13.84
CA PHE A 245 -20.82 -21.86 14.53
C PHE A 245 -19.56 -22.70 14.71
N PHE A 246 -18.81 -22.99 13.63
CA PHE A 246 -17.58 -23.78 13.75
C PHE A 246 -16.50 -23.09 14.57
N SER A 247 -16.37 -21.76 14.47
CA SER A 247 -15.45 -20.99 15.28
C SER A 247 -15.80 -21.06 16.76
N SER A 248 -17.08 -20.87 17.09
CA SER A 248 -17.56 -20.86 18.47
C SER A 248 -17.44 -22.22 19.16
N ILE A 249 -17.55 -23.33 18.42
CA ILE A 249 -17.47 -24.68 18.99
C ILE A 249 -16.01 -25.08 19.33
N THR A 250 -15.01 -24.36 18.77
CA THR A 250 -13.59 -24.65 19.01
C THR A 250 -13.23 -24.54 20.49
N ASN A 251 -13.58 -23.43 21.14
CA ASN A 251 -13.27 -23.19 22.55
C ASN A 251 -14.00 -24.17 23.50
N PRO A 252 -15.31 -24.43 23.39
CA PRO A 252 -15.96 -25.45 24.21
C PRO A 252 -15.38 -26.85 24.01
N ALA A 253 -15.09 -27.25 22.76
CA ALA A 253 -14.54 -28.57 22.47
C ALA A 253 -13.14 -28.76 23.07
N THR A 254 -12.28 -27.77 22.93
CA THR A 254 -10.93 -27.83 23.54
C THR A 254 -11.01 -27.77 25.06
N ARG A 255 -11.90 -26.97 25.66
CA ARG A 255 -12.11 -26.93 27.11
C ARG A 255 -12.62 -28.26 27.64
N PHE A 256 -13.54 -28.93 26.94
CA PHE A 256 -14.03 -30.24 27.32
C PHE A 256 -12.87 -31.25 27.36
N MET A 257 -12.01 -31.28 26.36
CA MET A 257 -10.84 -32.15 26.33
C MET A 257 -9.86 -31.84 27.47
N TYR A 258 -9.59 -30.55 27.70
CA TYR A 258 -8.70 -30.14 28.82
C TYR A 258 -9.29 -30.49 30.17
N SER A 259 -10.61 -30.36 30.35
CA SER A 259 -11.27 -30.82 31.59
C SER A 259 -11.14 -32.32 31.77
N GLY A 260 -11.22 -33.10 30.68
CA GLY A 260 -10.98 -34.55 30.73
C GLY A 260 -9.53 -34.88 31.13
N ILE A 261 -8.53 -34.22 30.54
CA ILE A 261 -7.13 -34.38 30.92
C ILE A 261 -6.92 -33.97 32.39
N TYR A 262 -7.48 -32.84 32.80
CA TYR A 262 -7.40 -32.33 34.16
C TYR A 262 -8.01 -33.33 35.17
N ALA A 263 -9.18 -33.91 34.88
CA ALA A 263 -9.82 -34.94 35.72
C ALA A 263 -8.97 -36.22 35.79
N GLY A 264 -8.42 -36.67 34.65
CA GLY A 264 -7.52 -37.81 34.63
C GLY A 264 -6.26 -37.60 35.49
N VAL A 265 -5.66 -36.41 35.38
CA VAL A 265 -4.52 -36.00 36.22
C VAL A 265 -4.90 -35.92 37.70
N ALA A 266 -6.09 -35.34 38.01
CA ALA A 266 -6.58 -35.28 39.38
C ALA A 266 -6.75 -36.68 40.00
N ILE A 267 -7.38 -37.62 39.26
CA ILE A 267 -7.55 -39.00 39.73
C ILE A 267 -6.19 -39.69 39.96
N ALA A 268 -5.31 -39.65 38.93
CA ALA A 268 -3.97 -40.27 39.05
C ALA A 268 -3.13 -39.60 40.16
N GLY A 269 -3.24 -38.28 40.32
CA GLY A 269 -2.56 -37.55 41.37
C GLY A 269 -3.11 -37.84 42.77
N CYS A 270 -4.42 -37.92 42.95
CA CYS A 270 -5.01 -38.37 44.23
C CYS A 270 -4.57 -39.78 44.61
N MET A 271 -4.54 -40.71 43.65
CA MET A 271 -4.01 -42.07 43.92
C MET A 271 -2.54 -42.03 44.34
N SER A 272 -1.75 -41.12 43.77
CA SER A 272 -0.34 -40.92 44.12
C SER A 272 -0.18 -40.29 45.50
N VAL A 273 -1.06 -39.38 45.91
CA VAL A 273 -1.09 -38.80 47.28
C VAL A 273 -1.45 -39.87 48.30
N ILE A 274 -2.48 -40.71 48.03
CA ILE A 274 -2.88 -41.82 48.91
C ILE A 274 -1.75 -42.81 49.10
N ARG A 275 -0.95 -43.05 48.06
CA ARG A 275 0.23 -43.91 48.12
C ARG A 275 1.45 -43.24 48.81
N GLY A 276 1.34 -41.99 49.18
CA GLY A 276 2.44 -41.24 49.82
C GLY A 276 3.57 -40.82 48.87
N SER A 277 3.40 -40.93 47.54
CA SER A 277 4.45 -40.61 46.56
C SER A 277 4.54 -39.11 46.23
N ILE A 278 3.48 -38.34 46.47
CA ILE A 278 3.44 -36.86 46.33
C ILE A 278 2.61 -36.25 47.46
N SER A 279 2.85 -34.96 47.81
CA SER A 279 2.04 -34.23 48.77
C SER A 279 0.76 -33.66 48.12
N VAL A 280 -0.19 -33.18 48.96
CA VAL A 280 -1.39 -32.48 48.46
C VAL A 280 -1.01 -31.19 47.77
N GLY A 281 0.00 -30.47 48.29
CA GLY A 281 0.52 -29.26 47.64
C GLY A 281 1.18 -29.55 46.31
N GLN A 282 1.93 -30.65 46.19
CA GLN A 282 2.50 -31.09 44.92
C GLN A 282 1.41 -31.45 43.89
N LEU A 283 0.31 -32.08 44.31
CA LEU A 283 -0.85 -32.31 43.45
C LEU A 283 -1.46 -30.97 42.97
N SER A 284 -1.64 -29.99 43.85
CA SER A 284 -2.12 -28.66 43.51
C SER A 284 -1.24 -27.96 42.47
N SER A 285 0.09 -28.05 42.66
CA SER A 285 1.08 -27.54 41.68
C SER A 285 0.94 -28.22 40.33
N PHE A 286 0.78 -29.54 40.34
CA PHE A 286 0.66 -30.34 39.11
C PHE A 286 -0.60 -30.00 38.31
N LEU A 287 -1.74 -29.81 38.99
CA LEU A 287 -2.99 -29.38 38.37
C LEU A 287 -2.88 -27.96 37.75
N SER A 288 -2.15 -27.09 38.43
CA SER A 288 -1.85 -25.75 37.89
C SER A 288 -0.99 -25.82 36.61
N TYR A 289 0.02 -26.71 36.61
CA TYR A 289 0.85 -26.93 35.41
C TYR A 289 0.06 -27.54 34.26
N THR A 290 -0.89 -28.43 34.52
CA THR A 290 -1.75 -29.01 33.50
C THR A 290 -2.50 -27.89 32.73
N ASN A 291 -3.00 -26.88 33.45
CA ASN A 291 -3.63 -25.71 32.85
C ASN A 291 -2.63 -24.83 32.06
N GLN A 292 -1.45 -24.57 32.63
CA GLN A 292 -0.42 -23.73 31.97
C GLN A 292 0.17 -24.41 30.74
N TYR A 293 0.26 -25.75 30.72
CA TYR A 293 0.72 -26.52 29.58
C TYR A 293 -0.22 -26.46 28.38
N THR A 294 -1.52 -26.46 28.65
CA THR A 294 -2.55 -26.52 27.58
C THR A 294 -2.86 -25.17 26.95
N LYS A 295 -2.68 -24.06 27.67
CA LYS A 295 -2.99 -22.72 27.20
C LYS A 295 -2.23 -22.29 25.92
N PRO A 296 -0.90 -22.48 25.82
CA PRO A 296 -0.13 -22.06 24.64
C PRO A 296 -0.51 -22.75 23.34
N PHE A 297 -1.07 -23.96 23.36
CA PHE A 297 -1.50 -24.65 22.13
C PHE A 297 -2.59 -23.92 21.37
N ASN A 298 -3.52 -23.28 22.08
CA ASN A 298 -4.57 -22.46 21.47
C ASN A 298 -3.98 -21.14 20.92
N GLU A 299 -3.10 -20.50 21.66
CA GLU A 299 -2.44 -19.25 21.28
C GLU A 299 -1.57 -19.44 20.04
N ILE A 300 -0.74 -20.49 20.00
CA ILE A 300 0.14 -20.82 18.86
C ILE A 300 -0.68 -21.06 17.59
N THR A 301 -1.85 -21.71 17.67
CA THR A 301 -2.69 -21.96 16.49
C THR A 301 -3.17 -20.65 15.85
N GLY A 302 -3.57 -19.66 16.66
CA GLY A 302 -3.94 -18.33 16.18
C GLY A 302 -2.76 -17.59 15.54
N VAL A 303 -1.62 -17.59 16.23
CA VAL A 303 -0.39 -16.93 15.78
C VAL A 303 0.14 -17.51 14.47
N ILE A 304 0.05 -18.82 14.23
CA ILE A 304 0.49 -19.43 12.97
C ILE A 304 -0.28 -18.84 11.78
N THR A 305 -1.57 -18.60 11.92
CA THR A 305 -2.38 -18.00 10.85
C THR A 305 -1.95 -16.56 10.59
N GLU A 306 -1.83 -15.74 11.63
CA GLU A 306 -1.36 -14.35 11.50
C GLU A 306 0.07 -14.27 10.94
N PHE A 307 0.94 -15.16 11.35
CA PHE A 307 2.30 -15.25 10.80
C PHE A 307 2.31 -15.65 9.32
N GLN A 308 1.38 -16.49 8.87
CA GLN A 308 1.23 -16.80 7.44
C GLN A 308 0.75 -15.60 6.64
N ASN A 309 -0.20 -14.83 7.17
CA ASN A 309 -0.68 -13.59 6.56
C ASN A 309 0.45 -12.56 6.48
N SER A 310 1.17 -12.37 7.56
CA SER A 310 2.35 -11.51 7.66
C SER A 310 3.44 -11.86 6.63
N LEU A 311 3.72 -13.16 6.44
CA LEU A 311 4.66 -13.62 5.41
C LEU A 311 4.15 -13.32 3.99
N ALA A 312 2.84 -13.39 3.75
CA ALA A 312 2.26 -13.06 2.45
C ALA A 312 2.36 -11.56 2.16
N SER A 313 2.09 -10.71 3.16
CA SER A 313 2.24 -9.26 3.07
C SER A 313 3.70 -8.85 2.87
N ALA A 314 4.63 -9.45 3.64
CA ALA A 314 6.07 -9.23 3.42
C ALA A 314 6.51 -9.61 2.00
N ALA A 315 5.98 -10.69 1.44
CA ALA A 315 6.30 -11.10 0.06
C ALA A 315 5.87 -10.06 -0.97
N ARG A 316 4.70 -9.40 -0.80
CA ARG A 316 4.24 -8.32 -1.70
C ARG A 316 5.10 -7.06 -1.57
N VAL A 317 5.50 -6.72 -0.36
CA VAL A 317 6.44 -5.60 -0.14
C VAL A 317 7.79 -5.88 -0.78
N PHE A 318 8.29 -7.12 -0.66
CA PHE A 318 9.57 -7.49 -1.28
C PHE A 318 9.48 -7.57 -2.80
N GLU A 319 8.32 -7.91 -3.38
CA GLU A 319 8.10 -7.82 -4.83
C GLU A 319 8.27 -6.38 -5.31
N LEU A 320 7.71 -5.40 -4.58
CA LEU A 320 7.91 -3.99 -4.90
C LEU A 320 9.40 -3.58 -4.81
N LEU A 321 10.11 -4.05 -3.78
CA LEU A 321 11.53 -3.73 -3.56
C LEU A 321 12.48 -4.44 -4.54
N ASP A 322 12.03 -5.54 -5.15
CA ASP A 322 12.83 -6.33 -6.10
C ASP A 322 12.61 -5.89 -7.55
N GLU A 323 11.64 -4.99 -7.78
CA GLU A 323 11.41 -4.45 -9.11
C GLU A 323 12.60 -3.62 -9.58
N GLU A 324 12.93 -3.72 -10.85
CA GLU A 324 14.08 -3.02 -11.39
C GLU A 324 13.82 -1.51 -11.42
N PRO A 325 14.69 -0.70 -10.82
CA PRO A 325 14.55 0.74 -10.88
C PRO A 325 14.72 1.22 -12.33
N MET A 326 14.17 2.40 -12.60
CA MET A 326 14.38 3.07 -13.89
C MET A 326 15.88 3.12 -14.22
N ILE A 327 16.23 2.83 -15.47
CA ILE A 327 17.60 2.92 -15.95
C ILE A 327 18.16 4.30 -15.57
N PRO A 328 19.24 4.38 -14.79
CA PRO A 328 19.82 5.66 -14.42
C PRO A 328 20.32 6.42 -15.66
N ASP A 329 20.46 7.72 -15.54
CA ASP A 329 21.09 8.50 -16.59
C ASP A 329 22.52 8.02 -16.83
N ALA A 330 23.02 8.12 -18.07
CA ALA A 330 24.37 7.72 -18.43
C ALA A 330 25.39 8.46 -17.53
N LYS A 331 26.49 7.80 -17.18
CA LYS A 331 27.51 8.40 -16.30
C LYS A 331 28.12 9.68 -16.83
N ASP A 332 28.11 9.83 -18.15
CA ASP A 332 28.58 10.96 -18.94
C ASP A 332 27.46 11.84 -19.47
N ALA A 333 26.22 11.62 -19.00
CA ALA A 333 25.07 12.41 -19.39
C ALA A 333 25.31 13.90 -19.08
N LYS A 334 25.08 14.74 -20.09
CA LYS A 334 25.28 16.18 -20.00
C LYS A 334 23.96 16.87 -19.63
N ALA A 335 24.04 17.92 -18.85
CA ALA A 335 22.88 18.79 -18.67
C ALA A 335 22.64 19.61 -19.96
N LEU A 336 21.40 19.68 -20.42
CA LEU A 336 21.02 20.59 -21.51
C LEU A 336 21.24 22.03 -21.06
N GLN A 337 21.89 22.83 -21.93
CA GLN A 337 22.14 24.26 -21.72
C GLN A 337 21.59 25.04 -22.89
N ASP A 338 21.13 26.26 -22.63
CA ASP A 338 20.64 27.22 -23.64
C ASP A 338 19.59 26.61 -24.59
N VAL A 339 18.63 25.87 -24.02
CA VAL A 339 17.57 25.21 -24.78
C VAL A 339 16.69 26.26 -25.46
N LYS A 340 16.62 26.22 -26.81
CA LYS A 340 15.79 27.10 -27.64
C LYS A 340 14.50 26.42 -28.08
N GLY A 341 14.44 25.08 -28.00
CA GLY A 341 13.28 24.29 -28.35
C GLY A 341 13.35 23.63 -29.73
N ASN A 342 14.58 23.30 -30.20
CA ASN A 342 14.77 22.45 -31.37
C ASN A 342 14.56 20.99 -30.97
N VAL A 343 13.58 20.31 -31.59
CA VAL A 343 13.24 18.91 -31.29
C VAL A 343 13.19 18.11 -32.59
N GLU A 344 13.84 16.94 -32.60
CA GLU A 344 13.89 16.07 -33.78
C GLU A 344 13.65 14.62 -33.37
N LEU A 345 12.71 13.97 -34.07
CA LEU A 345 12.42 12.55 -33.92
C LEU A 345 12.80 11.86 -35.22
N GLU A 346 13.65 10.83 -35.12
CA GLU A 346 14.19 10.09 -36.28
C GLU A 346 13.85 8.61 -36.15
N HIS A 347 13.02 8.11 -37.08
CA HIS A 347 12.62 6.70 -37.18
C HIS A 347 12.17 6.09 -35.86
N VAL A 348 11.31 6.80 -35.10
CA VAL A 348 10.89 6.41 -33.76
C VAL A 348 9.82 5.32 -33.84
N ASP A 349 10.15 4.15 -33.26
CA ASP A 349 9.17 3.09 -32.97
C ASP A 349 8.98 2.95 -31.47
N PHE A 350 7.73 2.74 -31.06
CA PHE A 350 7.39 2.51 -29.67
C PHE A 350 6.15 1.63 -29.49
N SER A 351 6.21 0.78 -28.48
CA SER A 351 5.07 -0.01 -27.98
C SER A 351 5.14 -0.18 -26.48
N TYR A 352 4.02 -0.09 -25.79
CA TYR A 352 3.93 -0.44 -24.36
C TYR A 352 4.04 -1.95 -24.14
N VAL A 353 3.53 -2.74 -25.09
CA VAL A 353 3.60 -4.21 -25.13
C VAL A 353 4.24 -4.60 -26.45
N LYS A 354 5.28 -5.42 -26.43
CA LYS A 354 6.10 -5.77 -27.60
C LYS A 354 5.29 -6.25 -28.81
N GLU A 355 4.17 -6.92 -28.55
CA GLU A 355 3.32 -7.52 -29.60
C GLU A 355 2.32 -6.54 -30.21
N VAL A 356 2.17 -5.35 -29.64
CA VAL A 356 1.19 -4.35 -30.08
C VAL A 356 1.91 -3.04 -30.41
N PRO A 357 2.41 -2.86 -31.63
CA PRO A 357 3.05 -1.61 -32.04
C PRO A 357 2.06 -0.44 -31.91
N LEU A 358 2.52 0.69 -31.38
CA LEU A 358 1.68 1.87 -31.20
C LEU A 358 2.19 3.08 -31.98
N ILE A 359 3.50 3.30 -32.04
CA ILE A 359 4.14 4.33 -32.87
C ILE A 359 5.12 3.62 -33.79
N GLN A 360 5.11 3.93 -35.08
CA GLN A 360 5.92 3.26 -36.08
C GLN A 360 6.48 4.28 -37.09
N ASP A 361 7.79 4.22 -37.31
CA ASP A 361 8.56 5.06 -38.22
C ASP A 361 8.19 6.56 -38.14
N PHE A 362 8.09 7.06 -36.89
CA PHE A 362 7.65 8.40 -36.62
C PHE A 362 8.81 9.39 -36.82
N ASN A 363 8.67 10.29 -37.80
CA ASN A 363 9.67 11.28 -38.15
C ASN A 363 9.09 12.69 -38.00
N LEU A 364 9.76 13.57 -37.25
CA LEU A 364 9.31 14.92 -37.01
C LEU A 364 10.51 15.83 -36.76
N LYS A 365 10.51 17.01 -37.38
CA LYS A 365 11.47 18.07 -37.10
C LYS A 365 10.73 19.33 -36.69
N VAL A 366 11.10 19.91 -35.56
CA VAL A 366 10.49 21.09 -34.95
C VAL A 366 11.55 22.16 -34.75
N GLU A 367 11.29 23.34 -35.26
CA GLU A 367 12.18 24.50 -35.08
C GLU A 367 11.80 25.30 -33.82
N PRO A 368 12.76 26.03 -33.23
CA PRO A 368 12.50 26.88 -32.07
C PRO A 368 11.32 27.83 -32.24
N GLY A 369 10.43 27.86 -31.28
CA GLY A 369 9.27 28.74 -31.23
C GLY A 369 8.06 28.28 -32.05
N GLN A 370 8.13 27.12 -32.74
CA GLN A 370 6.99 26.57 -33.50
C GLN A 370 5.89 26.04 -32.58
N ARG A 371 4.65 26.16 -33.03
CA ARG A 371 3.46 25.57 -32.40
C ARG A 371 3.01 24.37 -33.21
N ILE A 372 3.07 23.21 -32.59
CA ILE A 372 2.75 21.91 -33.19
C ILE A 372 1.41 21.44 -32.63
N ALA A 373 0.37 21.41 -33.46
CA ALA A 373 -0.92 20.85 -33.10
C ALA A 373 -0.96 19.37 -33.46
N ILE A 374 -1.22 18.51 -32.47
CA ILE A 374 -1.35 17.07 -32.65
C ILE A 374 -2.83 16.72 -32.65
N VAL A 375 -3.34 16.21 -33.78
CA VAL A 375 -4.74 15.87 -33.99
C VAL A 375 -4.89 14.42 -34.41
N GLY A 376 -6.01 13.80 -34.08
CA GLY A 376 -6.29 12.40 -34.45
C GLY A 376 -7.29 11.75 -33.50
N PRO A 377 -7.83 10.59 -33.84
CA PRO A 377 -8.78 9.87 -33.01
C PRO A 377 -8.18 9.44 -31.67
N THR A 378 -9.06 9.09 -30.72
CA THR A 378 -8.62 8.54 -29.42
C THR A 378 -7.85 7.24 -29.65
N GLY A 379 -6.73 7.07 -28.93
CA GLY A 379 -5.89 5.87 -29.04
C GLY A 379 -4.85 5.91 -30.16
N CYS A 380 -4.75 6.97 -30.99
CA CYS A 380 -3.77 7.05 -32.06
C CYS A 380 -2.31 7.33 -31.61
N GLY A 381 -2.05 7.51 -30.29
CA GLY A 381 -0.70 7.70 -29.77
C GLY A 381 -0.32 9.13 -29.35
N LYS A 382 -1.25 10.10 -29.31
CA LYS A 382 -0.97 11.51 -28.93
C LYS A 382 -0.30 11.64 -27.56
N THR A 383 -0.90 11.06 -26.52
CA THR A 383 -0.35 11.08 -25.16
C THR A 383 0.95 10.28 -25.07
N THR A 384 1.09 9.22 -25.87
CA THR A 384 2.33 8.43 -25.94
C THR A 384 3.48 9.26 -26.49
N LEU A 385 3.25 10.08 -27.51
CA LEU A 385 4.27 11.00 -28.04
C LEU A 385 4.77 11.95 -26.96
N ILE A 386 3.86 12.50 -26.15
CA ILE A 386 4.22 13.36 -25.02
C ILE A 386 5.07 12.60 -23.99
N ASN A 387 4.68 11.37 -23.64
CA ASN A 387 5.44 10.53 -22.72
C ASN A 387 6.86 10.25 -23.21
N LEU A 388 7.05 10.10 -24.52
CA LEU A 388 8.35 9.90 -25.14
C LEU A 388 9.19 11.19 -25.14
N LEU A 389 8.61 12.35 -25.44
CA LEU A 389 9.29 13.66 -25.38
C LEU A 389 9.81 13.96 -23.96
N MET A 390 9.03 13.62 -22.91
CA MET A 390 9.41 13.77 -21.50
C MET A 390 10.34 12.66 -20.99
N ARG A 391 10.65 11.69 -21.86
CA ARG A 391 11.42 10.50 -21.49
C ARG A 391 10.86 9.82 -20.21
N PHE A 392 9.51 9.69 -20.15
CA PHE A 392 8.85 8.79 -19.20
C PHE A 392 9.00 7.33 -19.64
N TYR A 393 9.13 7.13 -20.96
CA TYR A 393 9.46 5.88 -21.62
C TYR A 393 10.59 6.12 -22.61
N ASP A 394 11.49 5.15 -22.75
CA ASP A 394 12.50 5.17 -23.79
C ASP A 394 11.94 4.53 -25.09
N VAL A 395 12.36 5.02 -26.26
CA VAL A 395 11.95 4.49 -27.56
C VAL A 395 12.49 3.08 -27.80
N ASN A 396 11.74 2.25 -28.52
CA ASN A 396 12.21 0.90 -28.88
C ASN A 396 13.24 0.94 -30.03
N VAL A 397 13.00 1.78 -31.03
CA VAL A 397 13.88 2.02 -32.20
C VAL A 397 13.93 3.51 -32.47
N GLY A 398 14.97 3.96 -33.12
CA GLY A 398 15.16 5.37 -33.46
C GLY A 398 15.72 6.22 -32.32
N MET A 399 15.57 7.51 -32.44
CA MET A 399 16.05 8.47 -31.45
C MET A 399 15.21 9.75 -31.41
N ILE A 400 15.20 10.39 -30.24
CA ILE A 400 14.61 11.72 -30.02
C ILE A 400 15.75 12.64 -29.62
N LYS A 401 15.89 13.75 -30.32
CA LYS A 401 16.93 14.74 -30.05
C LYS A 401 16.32 16.04 -29.57
N VAL A 402 16.97 16.67 -28.60
CA VAL A 402 16.68 18.06 -28.16
C VAL A 402 17.98 18.84 -28.27
N GLU A 403 17.95 19.97 -28.98
CA GLU A 403 19.15 20.77 -29.33
C GLU A 403 20.25 19.90 -29.97
N GLY A 404 19.87 18.92 -30.82
CA GLY A 404 20.79 18.02 -31.49
C GLY A 404 21.37 16.89 -30.62
N ASN A 405 21.08 16.83 -29.32
CA ASN A 405 21.51 15.77 -28.42
C ASN A 405 20.42 14.73 -28.24
N ASP A 406 20.76 13.44 -28.33
CA ASP A 406 19.83 12.35 -28.00
C ASP A 406 19.37 12.51 -26.53
N ILE A 407 18.08 12.42 -26.27
CA ILE A 407 17.54 12.55 -24.91
C ILE A 407 18.03 11.45 -23.96
N ARG A 408 18.62 10.36 -24.48
CA ARG A 408 19.26 9.30 -23.69
C ARG A 408 20.63 9.69 -23.15
N ASP A 409 21.31 10.62 -23.81
CA ASP A 409 22.66 11.11 -23.46
C ASP A 409 22.63 12.37 -22.58
N VAL A 410 21.45 12.88 -22.26
CA VAL A 410 21.27 14.02 -21.36
C VAL A 410 20.61 13.61 -20.05
N THR A 411 20.81 14.43 -19.01
CA THR A 411 20.16 14.17 -17.71
C THR A 411 18.66 14.42 -17.81
N ARG A 412 17.85 13.51 -17.25
CA ARG A 412 16.38 13.66 -17.22
C ARG A 412 15.94 14.94 -16.51
N GLU A 413 16.67 15.36 -15.51
CA GLU A 413 16.41 16.61 -14.79
C GLU A 413 16.48 17.81 -15.74
N SER A 414 17.58 17.98 -16.52
CA SER A 414 17.72 19.07 -17.47
C SER A 414 16.73 19.00 -18.64
N LEU A 415 16.43 17.79 -19.11
CA LEU A 415 15.40 17.57 -20.13
C LEU A 415 14.03 18.02 -19.63
N ARG A 416 13.61 17.52 -18.48
CA ARG A 416 12.26 17.79 -17.93
C ARG A 416 12.08 19.22 -17.46
N SER A 417 13.13 19.85 -16.93
CA SER A 417 13.09 21.27 -16.56
C SER A 417 12.97 22.19 -17.78
N SER A 418 13.31 21.70 -18.99
CA SER A 418 13.16 22.43 -20.25
C SER A 418 11.72 22.42 -20.77
N TYR A 419 10.82 21.59 -20.19
CA TYR A 419 9.41 21.49 -20.56
C TYR A 419 8.48 22.01 -19.47
N GLY A 420 7.47 22.79 -19.85
CA GLY A 420 6.29 23.07 -19.01
C GLY A 420 5.10 22.23 -19.48
N MET A 421 4.44 21.55 -18.58
CA MET A 421 3.39 20.61 -18.94
C MET A 421 2.06 20.96 -18.27
N VAL A 422 1.02 21.23 -19.07
CA VAL A 422 -0.38 21.34 -18.63
C VAL A 422 -1.12 20.10 -19.09
N LEU A 423 -1.51 19.25 -18.15
CA LEU A 423 -2.28 18.02 -18.40
C LEU A 423 -3.79 18.30 -18.44
N GLN A 424 -4.53 17.39 -19.07
CA GLN A 424 -5.98 17.35 -19.03
C GLN A 424 -6.51 17.25 -17.58
N GLU A 425 -5.91 16.35 -16.78
CA GLU A 425 -6.20 16.25 -15.37
C GLU A 425 -5.31 17.21 -14.58
N THR A 426 -5.94 18.24 -14.03
CA THR A 426 -5.26 19.25 -13.23
C THR A 426 -5.00 18.73 -11.82
N TRP A 427 -3.73 18.58 -11.47
CA TRP A 427 -3.34 18.19 -10.12
C TRP A 427 -2.91 19.39 -9.28
N LEU A 428 -3.54 19.52 -8.10
CA LEU A 428 -3.18 20.49 -7.07
C LEU A 428 -2.89 19.77 -5.75
N LYS A 429 -1.80 20.15 -5.10
CA LYS A 429 -1.42 19.66 -3.79
C LYS A 429 -2.35 20.27 -2.72
N ALA A 430 -2.73 19.49 -1.72
CA ALA A 430 -3.34 20.02 -0.51
C ALA A 430 -2.37 21.02 0.16
N GLY A 431 -2.81 22.25 0.39
CA GLY A 431 -1.98 23.34 0.89
C GLY A 431 -2.52 24.70 0.41
N THR A 432 -1.73 25.76 0.50
CA THR A 432 -2.15 27.09 0.06
C THR A 432 -2.08 27.26 -1.46
N ILE A 433 -2.79 28.25 -2.01
CA ILE A 433 -2.67 28.66 -3.42
C ILE A 433 -1.22 29.08 -3.71
N ARG A 434 -0.59 29.83 -2.79
CA ARG A 434 0.83 30.22 -2.85
C ARG A 434 1.73 29.00 -3.07
N GLU A 435 1.62 27.99 -2.21
CA GLU A 435 2.42 26.75 -2.32
C GLU A 435 2.20 26.03 -3.65
N ASN A 436 0.99 26.07 -4.19
CA ASN A 436 0.66 25.44 -5.45
C ASN A 436 1.24 26.19 -6.67
N ILE A 437 1.23 27.51 -6.68
CA ILE A 437 1.85 28.30 -7.75
C ILE A 437 3.37 28.19 -7.67
N CYS A 438 3.96 28.30 -6.47
CA CYS A 438 5.41 28.22 -6.26
C CYS A 438 5.96 26.78 -6.34
N TYR A 439 5.13 25.76 -6.60
CA TYR A 439 5.56 24.36 -6.65
C TYR A 439 6.67 24.10 -7.69
N GLY A 440 6.63 24.81 -8.83
CA GLY A 440 7.66 24.70 -9.89
C GLY A 440 8.91 25.55 -9.65
N LYS A 441 8.83 26.58 -8.78
CA LYS A 441 9.94 27.49 -8.41
C LYS A 441 9.78 27.90 -6.94
N PRO A 442 10.26 27.07 -5.99
CA PRO A 442 10.06 27.32 -4.55
C PRO A 442 10.67 28.63 -4.04
N ASP A 443 11.73 29.12 -4.69
CA ASP A 443 12.46 30.33 -4.33
C ASP A 443 11.90 31.61 -4.99
N ALA A 444 10.70 31.53 -5.61
CA ALA A 444 10.08 32.68 -6.25
C ALA A 444 9.69 33.75 -5.23
N THR A 445 9.91 35.01 -5.61
CA THR A 445 9.44 36.13 -4.80
C THR A 445 7.92 36.28 -4.88
N GLU A 446 7.33 37.00 -3.93
CA GLU A 446 5.89 37.27 -3.93
C GLU A 446 5.46 38.04 -5.18
N GLU A 447 6.30 38.98 -5.64
CA GLU A 447 6.05 39.79 -6.84
C GLU A 447 6.06 38.91 -8.10
N GLU A 448 7.04 37.98 -8.25
CA GLU A 448 7.09 37.03 -9.36
C GLU A 448 5.84 36.12 -9.37
N MET A 449 5.43 35.60 -8.21
CA MET A 449 4.24 34.76 -8.07
C MET A 449 2.97 35.52 -8.46
N ILE A 450 2.79 36.75 -7.98
CA ILE A 450 1.63 37.59 -8.31
C ILE A 450 1.63 37.93 -9.81
N MET A 451 2.79 38.21 -10.41
CA MET A 451 2.92 38.49 -11.83
C MET A 451 2.52 37.24 -12.65
N ALA A 452 3.02 36.08 -12.33
CA ALA A 452 2.65 34.82 -12.96
C ALA A 452 1.12 34.55 -12.87
N ALA A 453 0.52 34.81 -11.70
CA ALA A 453 -0.92 34.67 -11.50
C ALA A 453 -1.74 35.69 -12.34
N LYS A 454 -1.23 36.90 -12.53
CA LYS A 454 -1.86 37.93 -13.41
C LYS A 454 -1.80 37.51 -14.88
N GLU A 455 -0.65 37.06 -15.34
CA GLU A 455 -0.46 36.59 -16.71
C GLU A 455 -1.32 35.35 -17.01
N ALA A 456 -1.46 34.45 -16.04
CA ALA A 456 -2.36 33.29 -16.12
C ALA A 456 -3.86 33.65 -15.97
N ASN A 457 -4.23 34.91 -15.79
CA ASN A 457 -5.60 35.36 -15.48
C ASN A 457 -6.19 34.72 -14.18
N ALA A 458 -5.34 34.27 -13.25
CA ALA A 458 -5.74 33.68 -11.99
C ALA A 458 -5.92 34.68 -10.85
N HIS A 459 -5.13 35.78 -10.84
CA HIS A 459 -5.08 36.80 -9.79
C HIS A 459 -6.47 37.29 -9.35
N GLY A 460 -7.33 37.65 -10.30
CA GLY A 460 -8.62 38.26 -10.00
C GLY A 460 -9.64 37.36 -9.29
N PHE A 461 -9.54 36.03 -9.40
CA PHE A 461 -10.35 35.14 -8.59
C PHE A 461 -9.69 34.85 -7.24
N ILE A 462 -8.35 34.79 -7.18
CA ILE A 462 -7.60 34.57 -5.93
C ILE A 462 -7.85 35.73 -4.96
N GLU A 463 -7.79 36.98 -5.39
CA GLU A 463 -8.07 38.15 -4.56
C GLU A 463 -9.49 38.18 -3.97
N ARG A 464 -10.45 37.52 -4.62
CA ARG A 464 -11.83 37.42 -4.12
C ARG A 464 -12.04 36.31 -3.12
N MET A 465 -11.05 35.46 -2.90
CA MET A 465 -11.11 34.46 -1.86
C MET A 465 -10.83 35.08 -0.47
N PRO A 466 -11.42 34.54 0.59
CA PRO A 466 -11.30 35.12 1.93
C PRO A 466 -9.86 35.37 2.38
N ASP A 467 -8.95 34.41 2.09
CA ASP A 467 -7.55 34.46 2.49
C ASP A 467 -6.59 34.71 1.31
N GLY A 468 -7.12 35.11 0.14
CA GLY A 468 -6.33 35.38 -1.07
C GLY A 468 -5.40 34.22 -1.44
N TYR A 469 -4.11 34.52 -1.59
CA TYR A 469 -3.08 33.52 -1.92
C TYR A 469 -2.81 32.47 -0.81
N ASP A 470 -3.21 32.76 0.43
CA ASP A 470 -3.05 31.86 1.56
C ASP A 470 -4.29 30.97 1.78
N THR A 471 -5.29 31.07 0.88
CA THR A 471 -6.45 30.18 0.86
C THR A 471 -6.01 28.73 0.74
N ILE A 472 -6.52 27.88 1.64
CA ILE A 472 -6.21 26.45 1.69
C ILE A 472 -7.00 25.73 0.60
N ILE A 473 -6.29 25.00 -0.24
CA ILE A 473 -6.83 24.07 -1.23
C ILE A 473 -6.92 22.68 -0.58
N THR A 474 -8.11 22.07 -0.64
CA THR A 474 -8.31 20.69 -0.21
C THR A 474 -7.72 19.71 -1.22
N GLU A 475 -7.56 18.45 -0.82
CA GLU A 475 -7.04 17.41 -1.70
C GLU A 475 -7.77 17.35 -3.04
N GLY A 476 -7.01 17.34 -4.14
CA GLY A 476 -7.56 17.41 -5.51
C GLY A 476 -8.28 18.71 -5.86
N GLY A 477 -8.18 19.77 -5.03
CA GLY A 477 -8.80 21.07 -5.30
C GLY A 477 -10.33 21.05 -5.19
N GLY A 478 -10.92 20.27 -4.27
CA GLY A 478 -12.38 20.09 -4.16
C GLY A 478 -13.20 21.35 -3.96
N ASN A 479 -12.56 22.44 -3.49
CA ASN A 479 -13.17 23.75 -3.28
C ASN A 479 -13.00 24.73 -4.47
N LEU A 480 -12.41 24.27 -5.58
CA LEU A 480 -12.18 25.08 -6.79
C LEU A 480 -12.95 24.53 -8.00
N SER A 481 -13.40 25.41 -8.89
CA SER A 481 -13.93 24.97 -10.19
C SER A 481 -12.81 24.41 -11.07
N GLN A 482 -13.16 23.58 -12.06
CA GLN A 482 -12.18 22.98 -12.97
C GLN A 482 -11.35 24.05 -13.70
N GLY A 483 -11.99 25.15 -14.14
CA GLY A 483 -11.29 26.27 -14.77
C GLY A 483 -10.32 26.99 -13.83
N GLN A 484 -10.69 27.18 -12.55
CA GLN A 484 -9.80 27.77 -11.54
C GLN A 484 -8.57 26.89 -11.30
N LYS A 485 -8.76 25.56 -11.21
CA LYS A 485 -7.64 24.61 -11.10
C LYS A 485 -6.68 24.74 -12.28
N GLN A 486 -7.22 24.82 -13.49
CA GLN A 486 -6.42 24.94 -14.71
C GLN A 486 -5.64 26.25 -14.74
N LEU A 487 -6.26 27.39 -14.37
CA LEU A 487 -5.57 28.67 -14.27
C LEU A 487 -4.42 28.64 -13.24
N LEU A 488 -4.56 27.93 -12.11
CA LEU A 488 -3.48 27.75 -11.13
C LEU A 488 -2.34 26.90 -11.70
N CYS A 489 -2.65 25.83 -12.45
CA CYS A 489 -1.64 25.03 -13.13
C CYS A 489 -0.88 25.84 -14.19
N ILE A 490 -1.57 26.71 -14.92
CA ILE A 490 -0.95 27.65 -15.87
C ILE A 490 -0.05 28.65 -15.12
N ALA A 491 -0.52 29.24 -14.01
CA ALA A 491 0.28 30.16 -13.19
C ALA A 491 1.58 29.52 -12.68
N ARG A 492 1.52 28.23 -12.28
CA ARG A 492 2.70 27.43 -11.88
C ARG A 492 3.77 27.37 -12.99
N ILE A 493 3.34 27.18 -14.24
CA ILE A 493 4.24 27.10 -15.39
C ILE A 493 4.72 28.50 -15.81
N MET A 494 3.85 29.50 -15.75
CA MET A 494 4.22 30.89 -15.99
C MET A 494 5.33 31.39 -15.08
N LEU A 495 5.38 30.89 -13.85
CA LEU A 495 6.41 31.24 -12.87
C LEU A 495 7.79 30.69 -13.24
N SER A 496 7.87 29.50 -13.83
CA SER A 496 9.12 28.86 -14.24
C SER A 496 9.51 29.18 -15.69
N LEU A 497 8.54 29.45 -16.55
CA LEU A 497 8.67 29.82 -17.97
C LEU A 497 9.71 29.01 -18.76
N PRO A 498 9.56 27.69 -18.89
CA PRO A 498 10.49 26.87 -19.65
C PRO A 498 10.42 27.16 -21.16
N PRO A 499 11.48 26.85 -21.94
CA PRO A 499 11.55 27.15 -23.37
C PRO A 499 10.61 26.29 -24.23
N MET A 500 10.17 25.15 -23.72
CA MET A 500 9.26 24.24 -24.43
C MET A 500 8.00 23.97 -23.60
N LEU A 501 6.87 23.77 -24.27
CA LEU A 501 5.57 23.55 -23.64
C LEU A 501 4.90 22.31 -24.19
N ILE A 502 4.20 21.61 -23.32
CA ILE A 502 3.29 20.50 -23.64
C ILE A 502 1.92 20.86 -23.07
N LEU A 503 0.93 20.98 -23.94
CA LEU A 503 -0.43 21.42 -23.58
C LEU A 503 -1.44 20.38 -24.00
N ASP A 504 -2.24 19.88 -23.05
CA ASP A 504 -3.39 19.02 -23.32
C ASP A 504 -4.69 19.81 -23.11
N GLU A 505 -5.39 20.09 -24.20
CA GLU A 505 -6.50 21.06 -24.30
C GLU A 505 -7.88 20.47 -24.00
N ALA A 506 -8.03 19.53 -23.08
CA ALA A 506 -9.35 19.01 -22.75
C ALA A 506 -10.10 19.92 -21.75
N THR A 507 -11.08 20.69 -22.24
CA THR A 507 -11.84 21.67 -21.45
C THR A 507 -13.36 21.46 -21.51
N SER A 508 -13.82 20.25 -21.69
CA SER A 508 -15.24 19.91 -21.94
C SER A 508 -16.23 20.28 -20.82
N SER A 509 -15.77 20.82 -19.68
CA SER A 509 -16.61 21.11 -18.50
C SER A 509 -16.39 22.50 -17.91
N ILE A 510 -15.92 23.48 -18.71
CA ILE A 510 -15.57 24.84 -18.25
C ILE A 510 -16.56 25.84 -18.86
N ASP A 511 -16.95 26.86 -18.07
CA ASP A 511 -17.80 27.94 -18.58
C ASP A 511 -17.06 28.79 -19.64
N THR A 512 -17.80 29.35 -20.57
CA THR A 512 -17.25 30.09 -21.72
C THR A 512 -16.34 31.26 -21.32
N MET A 513 -16.64 31.96 -20.23
CA MET A 513 -15.83 33.12 -19.81
C MET A 513 -14.49 32.68 -19.22
N THR A 514 -14.48 31.61 -18.44
CA THR A 514 -13.24 31.03 -17.90
C THR A 514 -12.42 30.37 -19.00
N GLU A 515 -13.10 29.77 -19.98
CA GLU A 515 -12.47 29.20 -21.17
C GLU A 515 -11.69 30.25 -21.98
N LEU A 516 -12.28 31.42 -22.24
CA LEU A 516 -11.60 32.54 -22.92
C LEU A 516 -10.36 33.02 -22.13
N ARG A 517 -10.42 33.02 -20.79
CA ARG A 517 -9.27 33.38 -19.95
C ARG A 517 -8.15 32.35 -20.05
N ILE A 518 -8.48 31.07 -20.08
CA ILE A 518 -7.52 29.97 -20.25
C ILE A 518 -6.86 30.07 -21.64
N GLN A 519 -7.63 30.29 -22.70
CA GLN A 519 -7.08 30.47 -24.05
C GLN A 519 -6.09 31.64 -24.11
N LYS A 520 -6.46 32.78 -23.55
CA LYS A 520 -5.58 33.96 -23.51
C LYS A 520 -4.30 33.67 -22.70
N ALA A 521 -4.41 32.92 -21.60
CA ALA A 521 -3.25 32.50 -20.82
C ALA A 521 -2.34 31.56 -21.61
N PHE A 522 -2.90 30.59 -22.36
CA PHE A 522 -2.14 29.71 -23.25
C PHE A 522 -1.43 30.50 -24.36
N GLU A 523 -2.13 31.43 -25.03
CA GLU A 523 -1.51 32.26 -26.06
C GLU A 523 -0.33 33.08 -25.52
N THR A 524 -0.48 33.66 -24.33
CA THR A 524 0.61 34.37 -23.64
C THR A 524 1.77 33.45 -23.32
N MET A 525 1.50 32.26 -22.81
CA MET A 525 2.50 31.29 -22.43
C MET A 525 3.28 30.73 -23.63
N MET A 526 2.61 30.47 -24.75
CA MET A 526 3.22 29.91 -25.98
C MET A 526 4.06 30.92 -26.75
N LYS A 527 3.94 32.22 -26.51
CA LYS A 527 4.61 33.25 -27.29
C LYS A 527 6.14 33.08 -27.23
N GLY A 528 6.75 32.80 -28.41
CA GLY A 528 8.17 32.64 -28.59
C GLY A 528 8.74 31.31 -28.03
N ARG A 529 7.86 30.33 -27.75
CA ARG A 529 8.25 29.01 -27.20
C ARG A 529 7.77 27.89 -28.10
N THR A 530 8.57 26.84 -28.19
CA THR A 530 8.18 25.61 -28.89
C THR A 530 7.08 24.92 -28.11
N SER A 531 5.94 24.66 -28.74
CA SER A 531 4.73 24.19 -28.07
C SER A 531 4.13 22.98 -28.76
N PHE A 532 4.00 21.86 -28.05
CA PHE A 532 3.29 20.67 -28.48
C PHE A 532 1.89 20.68 -27.87
N ILE A 533 0.86 20.68 -28.69
CA ILE A 533 -0.53 20.88 -28.25
C ILE A 533 -1.37 19.70 -28.70
N ILE A 534 -1.93 18.93 -27.77
CA ILE A 534 -3.02 17.99 -28.11
C ILE A 534 -4.27 18.85 -28.30
N ALA A 535 -4.55 19.13 -29.55
CA ALA A 535 -5.58 20.12 -29.90
C ALA A 535 -6.94 19.45 -30.03
N HIS A 536 -7.90 19.95 -29.26
CA HIS A 536 -9.31 19.60 -29.32
C HIS A 536 -10.18 20.77 -29.79
N ARG A 537 -9.57 21.91 -30.13
CA ARG A 537 -10.24 23.13 -30.52
C ARG A 537 -9.80 23.62 -31.90
N LEU A 538 -10.76 24.09 -32.65
CA LEU A 538 -10.52 24.61 -34.00
C LEU A 538 -9.53 25.79 -34.01
N SER A 539 -9.70 26.75 -33.10
CA SER A 539 -8.83 27.92 -33.03
C SER A 539 -7.37 27.59 -32.78
N THR A 540 -7.10 26.61 -31.93
CA THR A 540 -5.73 26.14 -31.63
C THR A 540 -5.13 25.44 -32.85
N ILE A 541 -5.92 24.61 -33.54
CA ILE A 541 -5.49 23.91 -34.74
C ILE A 541 -5.16 24.90 -35.86
N GLN A 542 -6.04 25.89 -36.12
CA GLN A 542 -5.86 26.88 -37.17
C GLN A 542 -4.64 27.76 -36.97
N ASN A 543 -4.31 28.10 -35.72
CA ASN A 543 -3.18 28.98 -35.37
C ASN A 543 -1.86 28.25 -35.18
N ALA A 544 -1.79 26.93 -35.43
CA ALA A 544 -0.57 26.14 -35.33
C ALA A 544 0.31 26.33 -36.59
N ASP A 545 1.62 26.41 -36.39
CA ASP A 545 2.59 26.46 -37.48
C ASP A 545 2.69 25.12 -38.22
N VAL A 546 2.51 24.02 -37.47
CA VAL A 546 2.50 22.66 -38.01
C VAL A 546 1.37 21.87 -37.36
N ILE A 547 0.57 21.22 -38.18
CA ILE A 547 -0.46 20.27 -37.75
C ILE A 547 0.03 18.86 -38.08
N LEU A 548 0.05 17.99 -37.09
CA LEU A 548 0.33 16.55 -37.21
C LEU A 548 -0.97 15.78 -37.12
N VAL A 549 -1.37 15.14 -38.21
CA VAL A 549 -2.55 14.28 -38.24
C VAL A 549 -2.06 12.85 -37.99
N MET A 550 -2.41 12.31 -36.82
CA MET A 550 -2.03 10.97 -36.39
C MET A 550 -3.19 9.98 -36.52
N GLU A 551 -2.90 8.80 -37.07
CA GLU A 551 -3.81 7.66 -37.08
C GLU A 551 -3.03 6.37 -36.97
N ASN A 552 -3.48 5.45 -36.10
CA ASN A 552 -2.84 4.16 -35.87
C ASN A 552 -1.31 4.23 -35.62
N GLY A 553 -0.85 5.27 -34.94
CA GLY A 553 0.56 5.44 -34.57
C GLY A 553 1.48 6.03 -35.64
N HIS A 554 0.94 6.41 -36.80
CA HIS A 554 1.68 7.05 -37.88
C HIS A 554 1.26 8.51 -38.08
N ILE A 555 2.16 9.32 -38.63
CA ILE A 555 1.80 10.61 -39.19
C ILE A 555 1.22 10.37 -40.59
N LEU A 556 -0.08 10.59 -40.75
CA LEU A 556 -0.73 10.53 -42.06
C LEU A 556 -0.47 11.76 -42.89
N GLU A 557 -0.56 12.92 -42.25
CA GLU A 557 -0.43 14.23 -42.91
C GLU A 557 0.29 15.18 -41.95
N GLN A 558 1.10 16.03 -42.57
CA GLN A 558 1.78 17.14 -41.88
C GLN A 558 1.76 18.39 -42.78
N GLY A 559 1.52 19.56 -42.18
CA GLY A 559 1.51 20.83 -42.87
C GLY A 559 0.74 21.91 -42.12
N THR A 560 0.55 23.04 -42.73
CA THR A 560 -0.29 24.14 -42.23
C THR A 560 -1.78 23.86 -42.42
N HIS A 561 -2.64 24.60 -41.75
CA HIS A 561 -4.10 24.49 -41.90
C HIS A 561 -4.56 24.60 -43.36
N GLU A 562 -4.05 25.59 -44.07
CA GLU A 562 -4.42 25.84 -45.47
C GLU A 562 -3.94 24.71 -46.41
N GLU A 563 -2.69 24.30 -46.25
CA GLU A 563 -2.11 23.19 -47.04
C GLU A 563 -2.88 21.88 -46.86
N LEU A 564 -3.22 21.52 -45.62
CA LEU A 564 -3.91 20.28 -45.32
C LEU A 564 -5.38 20.31 -45.77
N LEU A 565 -6.06 21.45 -45.73
CA LEU A 565 -7.39 21.58 -46.30
C LEU A 565 -7.36 21.43 -47.82
N ALA A 566 -6.37 22.04 -48.49
CA ALA A 566 -6.21 21.96 -49.93
C ALA A 566 -5.94 20.53 -50.42
N LYS A 567 -5.24 19.71 -49.61
CA LYS A 567 -5.01 18.29 -49.90
C LYS A 567 -6.28 17.43 -49.88
N ASN A 568 -7.37 17.91 -49.25
CA ASN A 568 -8.64 17.21 -49.08
C ASN A 568 -8.50 15.79 -48.51
N GLY A 569 -7.53 15.58 -47.62
CA GLY A 569 -7.13 14.33 -47.05
C GLY A 569 -7.78 13.99 -45.71
N ALA A 570 -7.03 13.35 -44.82
CA ALA A 570 -7.50 12.95 -43.48
C ALA A 570 -7.83 14.16 -42.62
N TYR A 571 -7.02 15.21 -42.67
CA TYR A 571 -7.28 16.47 -41.98
C TYR A 571 -8.59 17.14 -42.42
N ALA A 572 -8.79 17.25 -43.73
CA ALA A 572 -10.00 17.87 -44.26
C ALA A 572 -11.28 17.10 -43.86
N ARG A 573 -11.21 15.77 -43.86
CA ARG A 573 -12.32 14.93 -43.34
C ARG A 573 -12.58 15.17 -41.86
N LEU A 574 -11.53 15.19 -41.02
CA LEU A 574 -11.63 15.45 -39.57
C LEU A 574 -12.23 16.84 -39.34
N TYR A 575 -11.73 17.84 -40.04
CA TYR A 575 -12.19 19.22 -39.98
C TYR A 575 -13.68 19.34 -40.33
N ASN A 576 -14.09 18.77 -41.47
CA ASN A 576 -15.47 18.81 -41.93
C ASN A 576 -16.44 18.05 -41.05
N SER A 577 -15.97 16.94 -40.41
CA SER A 577 -16.81 16.14 -39.51
C SER A 577 -17.02 16.77 -38.12
N GLN A 578 -16.05 17.55 -37.64
CA GLN A 578 -16.08 18.09 -36.27
C GLN A 578 -16.37 19.60 -36.21
N PHE A 579 -16.02 20.38 -37.26
CA PHE A 579 -15.95 21.82 -37.17
C PHE A 579 -16.62 22.56 -38.34
N ALA A 580 -17.02 21.88 -39.41
CA ALA A 580 -17.74 22.59 -40.50
C ALA A 580 -19.12 23.01 -40.00
N PRO A 581 -19.56 24.26 -40.29
CA PRO A 581 -20.93 24.66 -39.98
C PRO A 581 -21.91 23.79 -40.76
N VAL A 582 -22.91 23.27 -40.06
CA VAL A 582 -24.05 22.50 -40.64
C VAL A 582 -24.87 23.40 -41.53
#